data_8a8f9ac0da7c50b44d24ad509dcfc1ef
#
_entry.id   8a8f9ac0da7c50b44d24ad509dcfc1ef
#
_cell.length_a   1.000
_cell.length_b   1.000
_cell.length_c   1.000
_cell.angle_alpha   90.00
_cell.angle_beta   90.00
_cell.angle_gamma   90.00
#
_symmetry.space_group_name_H-M   'P 1'
#
loop_
_entity.id
_entity.type
_entity.pdbx_description
1 polymer ?
#
loop_
_entity_poly.entity_id
_entity_poly.type
_entity_poly.pdbx_seq_one_letter_code
_entity_poly.pdbx_strand_id
1 'polypeptide(L)'
;MNVLITGTSSGIGKGCAKYFLKNGHKVYGFDRKESTIEHPDYKHYCLDIRDKEMYPELPPMQIVINNAGVQNEDDIDINLKGTIAVTEHYAVQPEIRSVIMIGSASGHTGSEFPEYAASKGGVLSYTKNVAMIIAPYQATCNSL
;
A
#
# COMPACT_ATOMS: atom_id res chain seq x y z
N MET A 1 1.30 -16.38 5.02
CA MET A 1 0.27 -15.35 4.74
C MET A 1 0.49 -14.77 3.36
N ASN A 2 -0.57 -14.24 2.76
CA ASN A 2 -0.50 -13.48 1.53
C ASN A 2 -0.35 -11.99 1.87
N VAL A 3 0.65 -11.34 1.31
CA VAL A 3 1.00 -9.94 1.57
C VAL A 3 1.00 -9.16 0.26
N LEU A 4 0.20 -8.12 0.17
CA LEU A 4 0.23 -7.16 -0.94
C LEU A 4 1.04 -5.94 -0.54
N ILE A 5 1.96 -5.53 -1.38
CA ILE A 5 2.78 -4.33 -1.15
C ILE A 5 2.79 -3.50 -2.43
N THR A 6 2.50 -2.21 -2.30
CA THR A 6 2.63 -1.27 -3.42
C THR A 6 3.97 -0.54 -3.37
N GLY A 7 4.56 -0.25 -4.53
CA GLY A 7 5.86 0.43 -4.62
C GLY A 7 7.06 -0.49 -4.33
N THR A 8 7.05 -1.72 -4.86
CA THR A 8 8.02 -2.76 -4.51
C THR A 8 9.33 -2.73 -5.29
N SER A 9 9.45 -1.92 -6.31
CA SER A 9 10.66 -1.92 -7.17
C SER A 9 11.85 -1.18 -6.54
N SER A 10 11.64 -0.42 -5.48
CA SER A 10 12.70 0.34 -4.80
C SER A 10 12.39 0.63 -3.34
N GLY A 11 13.37 1.16 -2.61
CA GLY A 11 13.21 1.76 -1.28
C GLY A 11 12.52 0.87 -0.25
N ILE A 12 11.63 1.49 0.52
CA ILE A 12 10.92 0.85 1.65
C ILE A 12 10.08 -0.35 1.17
N GLY A 13 9.33 -0.19 0.10
CA GLY A 13 8.49 -1.28 -0.43
C GLY A 13 9.28 -2.52 -0.83
N LYS A 14 10.43 -2.32 -1.48
CA LYS A 14 11.35 -3.43 -1.82
C LYS A 14 11.92 -4.09 -0.56
N GLY A 15 12.30 -3.30 0.44
CA GLY A 15 12.77 -3.80 1.73
C GLY A 15 11.72 -4.64 2.44
N CYS A 16 10.49 -4.15 2.50
CA CYS A 16 9.36 -4.89 3.06
C CYS A 16 9.11 -6.21 2.33
N ALA A 17 9.09 -6.18 1.00
CA ALA A 17 8.90 -7.40 0.20
C ALA A 17 9.95 -8.46 0.53
N LYS A 18 11.22 -8.09 0.56
CA LYS A 18 12.32 -9.00 0.93
C LYS A 18 12.17 -9.55 2.34
N TYR A 19 11.75 -8.72 3.29
CA TYR A 19 11.53 -9.15 4.68
C TYR A 19 10.45 -10.22 4.78
N PHE A 20 9.30 -10.01 4.16
CA PHE A 20 8.21 -10.98 4.20
C PHE A 20 8.56 -12.27 3.47
N LEU A 21 9.25 -12.20 2.34
CA LEU A 21 9.72 -13.37 1.61
C LEU A 21 10.70 -14.20 2.44
N LYS A 22 11.65 -13.54 3.11
CA LYS A 22 12.61 -14.21 4.01
C LYS A 22 11.91 -14.95 5.16
N ASN A 23 10.76 -14.47 5.58
CA ASN A 23 9.98 -15.06 6.66
C ASN A 23 8.89 -16.05 6.18
N GLY A 24 8.98 -16.52 4.93
CA GLY A 24 8.14 -17.59 4.41
C GLY A 24 6.73 -17.16 3.98
N HIS A 25 6.53 -15.89 3.69
CA HIS A 25 5.25 -15.36 3.21
C HIS A 25 5.22 -15.24 1.68
N LYS A 26 4.04 -15.30 1.09
CA LYS A 26 3.83 -14.98 -0.33
C LYS A 26 3.61 -13.49 -0.48
N VAL A 27 4.35 -12.87 -1.39
CA VAL A 27 4.30 -11.43 -1.62
C VAL A 27 3.84 -11.13 -3.04
N TYR A 28 2.83 -10.27 -3.13
CA TYR A 28 2.33 -9.70 -4.38
C TYR A 28 2.74 -8.23 -4.42
N GLY A 29 3.55 -7.88 -5.40
CA GLY A 29 4.11 -6.53 -5.52
C GLY A 29 3.49 -5.76 -6.67
N PHE A 30 3.04 -4.53 -6.42
CA PHE A 30 2.60 -3.58 -7.44
C PHE A 30 3.60 -2.46 -7.58
N ASP A 31 4.03 -2.20 -8.80
CA ASP A 31 4.86 -1.04 -9.13
C ASP A 31 4.71 -0.71 -10.62
N ARG A 32 4.91 0.55 -10.99
CA ARG A 32 4.95 0.95 -12.40
C ARG A 32 6.22 0.47 -13.10
N LYS A 33 7.28 0.23 -12.34
CA LYS A 33 8.58 -0.23 -12.82
C LYS A 33 8.72 -1.73 -12.66
N GLU A 34 9.58 -2.31 -13.47
CA GLU A 34 9.98 -3.71 -13.34
C GLU A 34 10.63 -3.98 -11.99
N SER A 35 10.51 -5.20 -11.53
CA SER A 35 11.12 -5.65 -10.28
C SER A 35 12.50 -6.27 -10.51
N THR A 36 13.35 -6.12 -9.52
CA THR A 36 14.63 -6.84 -9.40
C THR A 36 14.60 -7.91 -8.31
N ILE A 37 13.40 -8.20 -7.77
CA ILE A 37 13.24 -9.28 -6.78
C ILE A 37 13.02 -10.58 -7.52
N GLU A 38 13.90 -11.54 -7.28
CA GLU A 38 13.80 -12.92 -7.77
C GLU A 38 13.55 -13.85 -6.58
N HIS A 39 12.34 -14.38 -6.47
CA HIS A 39 11.97 -15.31 -5.41
C HIS A 39 10.74 -16.12 -5.84
N PRO A 40 10.66 -17.44 -5.58
CA PRO A 40 9.54 -18.29 -6.01
C PRO A 40 8.18 -17.86 -5.43
N ASP A 41 8.17 -17.26 -4.23
CA ASP A 41 6.96 -16.78 -3.57
C ASP A 41 6.68 -15.28 -3.80
N TYR A 42 7.40 -14.65 -4.73
CA TYR A 42 7.15 -13.27 -5.14
C TYR A 42 6.51 -13.20 -6.51
N LYS A 43 5.42 -12.46 -6.61
CA LYS A 43 4.79 -12.16 -7.89
C LYS A 43 4.69 -10.66 -8.11
N HIS A 44 5.29 -10.19 -9.19
CA HIS A 44 5.28 -8.78 -9.55
C HIS A 44 4.19 -8.48 -10.58
N TYR A 45 3.52 -7.35 -10.38
CA TYR A 45 2.57 -6.78 -11.34
C TYR A 45 3.01 -5.36 -11.69
N CYS A 46 3.35 -5.17 -12.97
CA CYS A 46 3.71 -3.86 -13.50
C CYS A 46 2.41 -3.10 -13.78
N LEU A 47 2.01 -2.24 -12.86
CA LEU A 47 0.78 -1.46 -12.99
C LEU A 47 0.87 -0.13 -12.22
N ASP A 48 0.04 0.81 -12.63
CA ASP A 48 -0.19 2.06 -11.92
C ASP A 48 -1.40 1.88 -10.98
N ILE A 49 -1.23 2.21 -9.70
CA ILE A 49 -2.31 2.03 -8.72
C ILE A 49 -3.53 2.93 -8.95
N ARG A 50 -3.44 3.91 -9.85
CA ARG A 50 -4.59 4.72 -10.32
C ARG A 50 -5.49 3.95 -11.27
N ASP A 51 -4.96 2.93 -11.93
CA ASP A 51 -5.63 2.18 -12.98
C ASP A 51 -6.32 0.93 -12.41
N LYS A 52 -7.51 1.14 -11.87
CA LYS A 52 -8.31 0.07 -11.25
C LYS A 52 -8.66 -1.06 -12.22
N GLU A 53 -8.74 -0.77 -13.51
CA GLU A 53 -9.07 -1.77 -14.53
C GLU A 53 -7.95 -2.78 -14.73
N MET A 54 -6.73 -2.41 -14.37
CA MET A 54 -5.56 -3.28 -14.43
C MET A 54 -5.36 -4.13 -13.18
N TYR A 55 -6.17 -3.97 -12.16
CA TYR A 55 -6.03 -4.70 -10.91
C TYR A 55 -6.25 -6.20 -11.14
N PRO A 56 -5.21 -7.04 -10.85
CA PRO A 56 -5.36 -8.48 -10.99
C PRO A 56 -6.27 -9.07 -9.92
N GLU A 57 -6.90 -10.20 -10.25
CA GLU A 57 -7.49 -11.03 -9.23
C GLU A 57 -6.39 -11.69 -8.39
N LEU A 58 -6.50 -11.52 -7.08
CA LEU A 58 -5.56 -12.08 -6.11
C LEU A 58 -6.32 -12.91 -5.08
N PRO A 59 -5.65 -13.90 -4.46
CA PRO A 59 -6.23 -14.56 -3.29
C PRO A 59 -6.45 -13.54 -2.16
N PRO A 60 -7.29 -13.84 -1.16
CA PRO A 60 -7.47 -12.96 -0.02
C PRO A 60 -6.15 -12.60 0.65
N MET A 61 -5.94 -11.30 0.91
CA MET A 61 -4.75 -10.77 1.56
C MET A 61 -4.92 -10.75 3.08
N GLN A 62 -3.91 -11.19 3.81
CA GLN A 62 -3.85 -11.02 5.26
C GLN A 62 -3.17 -9.70 5.64
N ILE A 63 -2.26 -9.22 4.81
CA ILE A 63 -1.55 -7.95 5.03
C ILE A 63 -1.57 -7.14 3.74
N VAL A 64 -1.89 -5.85 3.85
CA VAL A 64 -1.76 -4.88 2.76
C VAL A 64 -0.88 -3.73 3.22
N ILE A 65 0.20 -3.46 2.48
CA ILE A 65 1.12 -2.34 2.74
C ILE A 65 1.02 -1.35 1.60
N ASN A 66 0.41 -0.22 1.89
CA ASN A 66 0.29 0.91 0.98
C ASN A 66 1.55 1.78 1.10
N ASN A 67 2.52 1.53 0.22
CA ASN A 67 3.79 2.23 0.21
C ASN A 67 4.02 3.06 -1.08
N ALA A 68 3.36 2.71 -2.19
CA ALA A 68 3.50 3.47 -3.42
C ALA A 68 3.18 4.95 -3.19
N GLY A 69 4.07 5.82 -3.62
CA GLY A 69 3.91 7.26 -3.46
C GLY A 69 4.94 8.01 -4.30
N VAL A 70 4.60 9.23 -4.59
CA VAL A 70 5.42 10.19 -5.34
C VAL A 70 5.44 11.53 -4.62
N GLN A 71 6.36 12.40 -5.04
CA GLN A 71 6.42 13.79 -4.64
C GLN A 71 6.57 14.62 -5.90
N ASN A 72 5.44 14.83 -6.57
CA ASN A 72 5.34 15.55 -7.85
C ASN A 72 3.91 16.04 -8.05
N GLU A 73 3.51 16.36 -9.28
CA GLU A 73 2.16 16.87 -9.60
C GLU A 73 1.04 15.83 -9.46
N ASP A 74 1.38 14.53 -9.28
CA ASP A 74 0.42 13.43 -9.13
C ASP A 74 0.18 13.02 -7.66
N ASP A 75 0.61 13.82 -6.70
CA ASP A 75 0.60 13.47 -5.28
C ASP A 75 -0.79 13.04 -4.77
N ILE A 76 -1.81 13.81 -5.08
CA ILE A 76 -3.19 13.51 -4.64
C ILE A 76 -3.71 12.25 -5.31
N ASP A 77 -3.50 12.10 -6.59
CA ASP A 77 -4.05 10.97 -7.36
C ASP A 77 -3.35 9.66 -7.04
N ILE A 78 -2.04 9.67 -6.82
CA ILE A 78 -1.29 8.46 -6.48
C ILE A 78 -1.30 8.19 -4.99
N ASN A 79 -0.80 9.14 -4.17
CA ASN A 79 -0.56 8.89 -2.75
C ASN A 79 -1.86 8.72 -1.96
N LEU A 80 -2.92 9.40 -2.35
CA LEU A 80 -4.20 9.35 -1.64
C LEU A 80 -5.24 8.52 -2.39
N LYS A 81 -5.66 8.91 -3.58
CA LYS A 81 -6.71 8.18 -4.31
C LYS A 81 -6.28 6.76 -4.70
N GLY A 82 -5.04 6.58 -5.13
CA GLY A 82 -4.50 5.25 -5.43
C GLY A 82 -4.46 4.35 -4.19
N THR A 83 -4.04 4.89 -3.06
CA THR A 83 -4.04 4.18 -1.77
C THR A 83 -5.46 3.76 -1.36
N ILE A 84 -6.44 4.65 -1.52
CA ILE A 84 -7.85 4.34 -1.25
C ILE A 84 -8.32 3.20 -2.16
N ALA A 85 -8.04 3.29 -3.46
CA ALA A 85 -8.47 2.30 -4.43
C ALA A 85 -7.90 0.90 -4.13
N VAL A 86 -6.60 0.79 -3.85
CA VAL A 86 -5.97 -0.48 -3.48
C VAL A 86 -6.55 -1.06 -2.20
N THR A 87 -6.75 -0.21 -1.19
CA THR A 87 -7.28 -0.63 0.10
C THR A 87 -8.72 -1.14 -0.01
N GLU A 88 -9.58 -0.42 -0.69
CA GLU A 88 -10.98 -0.85 -0.92
C GLU A 88 -11.04 -2.18 -1.67
N HIS A 89 -10.17 -2.36 -2.67
CA HIS A 89 -10.20 -3.55 -3.51
C HIS A 89 -9.65 -4.80 -2.81
N TYR A 90 -8.58 -4.69 -2.03
CA TYR A 90 -7.86 -5.84 -1.51
C TYR A 90 -7.89 -6.01 0.01
N ALA A 91 -8.18 -4.96 0.77
CA ALA A 91 -8.11 -5.00 2.22
C ALA A 91 -9.47 -5.14 2.91
N VAL A 92 -10.56 -4.71 2.27
CA VAL A 92 -11.89 -4.77 2.90
C VAL A 92 -12.54 -6.14 2.63
N GLN A 93 -12.06 -7.14 3.34
CA GLN A 93 -12.55 -8.52 3.25
C GLN A 93 -12.19 -9.31 4.52
N PRO A 94 -12.91 -10.42 4.83
CA PRO A 94 -12.85 -11.08 6.15
C PRO A 94 -11.49 -11.66 6.57
N GLU A 95 -10.60 -11.95 5.62
CA GLU A 95 -9.30 -12.56 5.91
C GLU A 95 -8.20 -11.55 6.22
N ILE A 96 -8.50 -10.25 6.05
CA ILE A 96 -7.54 -9.19 6.39
C ILE A 96 -7.20 -9.23 7.89
N ARG A 97 -5.94 -8.96 8.21
CA ARG A 97 -5.43 -8.88 9.58
C ARG A 97 -4.77 -7.54 9.87
N SER A 98 -4.04 -7.01 8.88
CA SER A 98 -3.33 -5.74 9.08
C SER A 98 -3.24 -4.95 7.79
N VAL A 99 -3.49 -3.65 7.90
CA VAL A 99 -3.21 -2.68 6.85
C VAL A 99 -2.19 -1.68 7.38
N ILE A 100 -1.14 -1.42 6.58
CA ILE A 100 -0.10 -0.46 6.91
C ILE A 100 -0.09 0.62 5.83
N MET A 101 -0.16 1.87 6.26
CA MET A 101 -0.05 3.05 5.42
C MET A 101 1.30 3.70 5.63
N ILE A 102 2.10 3.84 4.59
CA ILE A 102 3.34 4.62 4.68
C ILE A 102 2.98 6.09 4.57
N GLY A 103 3.00 6.75 5.70
CA GLY A 103 2.72 8.16 5.84
C GLY A 103 3.96 9.03 5.59
N SER A 104 3.95 10.20 6.20
CA SER A 104 5.07 11.15 6.21
C SER A 104 4.88 12.12 7.35
N ALA A 105 5.98 12.62 7.90
CA ALA A 105 5.96 13.76 8.82
C ALA A 105 5.23 14.97 8.23
N SER A 106 5.32 15.17 6.91
CA SER A 106 4.62 16.24 6.18
C SER A 106 3.10 16.21 6.37
N GLY A 107 2.53 15.02 6.53
CA GLY A 107 1.10 14.86 6.78
C GLY A 107 0.66 15.41 8.14
N HIS A 108 1.58 15.51 9.12
CA HIS A 108 1.34 16.11 10.42
C HIS A 108 1.73 17.59 10.47
N THR A 109 2.87 17.93 9.88
CA THR A 109 3.46 19.26 10.03
C THR A 109 3.01 20.25 8.95
N GLY A 110 2.47 19.74 7.83
CA GLY A 110 2.16 20.56 6.65
C GLY A 110 3.40 21.05 5.90
N SER A 111 4.59 20.52 6.23
CA SER A 111 5.82 20.86 5.51
C SER A 111 5.86 20.23 4.12
N GLU A 112 6.85 20.55 3.32
CA GLU A 112 7.03 20.11 1.95
C GLU A 112 6.04 20.76 0.97
N PHE A 113 5.86 20.16 -0.21
CA PHE A 113 4.97 20.70 -1.23
C PHE A 113 3.49 20.55 -0.84
N PRO A 114 2.63 21.53 -1.24
CA PRO A 114 1.24 21.55 -0.78
C PRO A 114 0.45 20.27 -1.05
N GLU A 115 0.51 19.73 -2.26
CA GLU A 115 -0.24 18.52 -2.62
C GLU A 115 0.34 17.28 -1.96
N TYR A 116 1.66 17.21 -1.79
CA TYR A 116 2.31 16.13 -1.06
C TYR A 116 1.86 16.12 0.41
N ALA A 117 1.96 17.25 1.10
CA ALA A 117 1.53 17.38 2.48
C ALA A 117 0.04 17.05 2.64
N ALA A 118 -0.80 17.57 1.75
CA ALA A 118 -2.24 17.28 1.74
C ALA A 118 -2.52 15.80 1.49
N SER A 119 -1.81 15.16 0.55
CA SER A 119 -1.99 13.74 0.26
C SER A 119 -1.61 12.87 1.47
N LYS A 120 -0.51 13.18 2.14
CA LYS A 120 -0.05 12.44 3.33
C LYS A 120 -0.90 12.73 4.56
N GLY A 121 -1.44 13.94 4.71
CA GLY A 121 -2.46 14.27 5.72
C GLY A 121 -3.76 13.48 5.48
N GLY A 122 -4.17 13.38 4.23
CA GLY A 122 -5.30 12.54 3.82
C GLY A 122 -5.10 11.06 4.15
N VAL A 123 -3.90 10.53 3.93
CA VAL A 123 -3.55 9.14 4.29
C VAL A 123 -3.64 8.91 5.80
N LEU A 124 -3.21 9.86 6.64
CA LEU A 124 -3.35 9.75 8.10
C LEU A 124 -4.81 9.71 8.55
N SER A 125 -5.64 10.56 7.97
CA SER A 125 -7.09 10.54 8.24
C SER A 125 -7.73 9.25 7.73
N TYR A 126 -7.38 8.82 6.54
CA TYR A 126 -7.88 7.59 5.93
C TYR A 126 -7.49 6.33 6.71
N THR A 127 -6.30 6.32 7.33
CA THR A 127 -5.87 5.23 8.22
C THR A 127 -6.89 4.98 9.34
N LYS A 128 -7.39 6.04 9.96
CA LYS A 128 -8.41 5.94 11.01
C LYS A 128 -9.75 5.44 10.48
N ASN A 129 -10.13 5.90 9.29
CA ASN A 129 -11.34 5.44 8.61
C ASN A 129 -11.27 3.93 8.29
N VAL A 130 -10.16 3.47 7.72
CA VAL A 130 -9.95 2.05 7.41
C VAL A 130 -9.97 1.21 8.70
N ALA A 131 -9.35 1.68 9.78
CA ALA A 131 -9.37 0.97 11.06
C ALA A 131 -10.80 0.69 11.55
N MET A 132 -11.72 1.64 11.37
CA MET A 132 -13.14 1.43 11.68
C MET A 132 -13.81 0.45 10.73
N ILE A 133 -13.51 0.54 9.43
CA ILE A 133 -14.12 -0.32 8.40
C ILE A 133 -13.76 -1.79 8.61
N ILE A 134 -12.50 -2.08 8.94
CA ILE A 134 -12.01 -3.47 9.08
C ILE A 134 -12.07 -4.01 10.51
N ALA A 135 -12.47 -3.20 11.49
CA ALA A 135 -12.63 -3.64 12.88
C ALA A 135 -13.53 -4.88 13.03
N PRO A 136 -14.66 -5.02 12.31
CA PRO A 136 -15.48 -6.24 12.38
C PRO A 136 -14.73 -7.51 11.99
N TYR A 137 -13.64 -7.42 11.22
CA TYR A 137 -12.78 -8.55 10.86
C TYR A 137 -11.67 -8.82 11.89
N GLN A 138 -11.66 -8.10 13.02
CA GLN A 138 -10.59 -8.16 14.03
C GLN A 138 -9.22 -7.77 13.46
N ALA A 139 -9.20 -6.85 12.51
CA ALA A 139 -8.01 -6.35 11.84
C ALA A 139 -7.64 -4.94 12.31
N THR A 140 -6.38 -4.57 12.08
CA THR A 140 -5.85 -3.25 12.44
C THR A 140 -5.40 -2.48 11.20
N CYS A 141 -5.48 -1.16 11.27
CA CYS A 141 -4.86 -0.26 10.29
C CYS A 141 -4.03 0.79 11.02
N ASN A 142 -2.77 0.92 10.64
CA ASN A 142 -1.83 1.86 11.23
C ASN A 142 -1.02 2.58 10.16
N SER A 143 -0.59 3.81 10.46
CA SER A 143 0.35 4.56 9.64
C SER A 143 1.73 4.65 10.30
N LEU A 144 2.76 4.64 9.47
CA LEU A 144 4.16 4.81 9.84
C LEU A 144 4.71 6.11 9.27
#